data_386b40a57f46e1c4f122ac63a931e07e
#
_entry.id   386b40a57f46e1c4f122ac63a931e07e
#
_cell.length_a   1.000
_cell.length_b   1.000
_cell.length_c   1.000
_cell.angle_alpha   90.00
_cell.angle_beta   90.00
_cell.angle_gamma   90.00
#
_symmetry.space_group_name_H-M   'P 1'
#
loop_
_entity.id
_entity.type
_entity.pdbx_description
1 polymer ?
#
loop_
_entity_poly.entity_id
_entity_poly.type
_entity_poly.pdbx_seq_one_letter_code
_entity_poly.pdbx_strand_id
1 'polypeptide(L)'
;AYAAAIERSGLDYDIIFGPAYKGIPLATVTAMALATDGNSKPFAFNRKEKKDHGEGGNIVGAPLEGKVLIVDDVITAGTAIRESIDIIRAAGAEPAGVLIALDRQEKGNGELSAIQEVEQEFGIPVVSIIRLEQVLDYLRANPEFAGHAENVAAYRDRYGV
;
A
#
# COMPACT_ATOMS: atom_id res chain seq x y z
N ALA A 1 -0.04 6.01 12.07
CA ALA A 1 1.10 5.64 11.20
C ALA A 1 0.81 6.00 9.74
N TYR A 2 -0.22 5.40 9.08
CA TYR A 2 -0.54 5.65 7.67
C TYR A 2 -0.80 7.14 7.38
N ALA A 3 -1.71 7.80 8.09
CA ALA A 3 -1.99 9.22 7.91
C ALA A 3 -0.71 10.08 7.99
N ALA A 4 0.11 9.88 9.01
CA ALA A 4 1.37 10.59 9.16
C ALA A 4 2.39 10.26 8.03
N ALA A 5 2.37 9.06 7.46
CA ALA A 5 3.21 8.72 6.31
C ALA A 5 2.74 9.43 5.04
N ILE A 6 1.42 9.51 4.83
CA ILE A 6 0.81 10.28 3.74
C ILE A 6 1.24 11.75 3.82
N GLU A 7 1.08 12.38 4.97
CA GLU A 7 1.44 13.79 5.17
C GLU A 7 2.93 14.05 4.89
N ARG A 8 3.81 13.17 5.38
CA ARG A 8 5.25 13.30 5.13
C ARG A 8 5.65 13.05 3.68
N SER A 9 4.90 12.23 2.95
CA SER A 9 5.21 11.90 1.55
C SER A 9 5.00 13.05 0.59
N GLY A 10 4.11 13.99 0.93
CA GLY A 10 3.70 15.09 0.05
C GLY A 10 2.92 14.62 -1.19
N LEU A 11 2.39 13.38 -1.19
CA LEU A 11 1.59 12.87 -2.28
C LEU A 11 0.31 13.69 -2.45
N ASP A 12 0.04 14.07 -3.68
CA ASP A 12 -1.19 14.75 -4.08
C ASP A 12 -2.23 13.71 -4.52
N TYR A 13 -3.35 13.64 -3.81
CA TYR A 13 -4.43 12.67 -4.06
C TYR A 13 -5.79 13.23 -3.60
N ASP A 14 -6.85 12.72 -4.19
CA ASP A 14 -8.23 13.11 -3.93
C ASP A 14 -8.98 12.08 -3.11
N ILE A 15 -8.70 10.79 -3.31
CA ILE A 15 -9.40 9.67 -2.69
C ILE A 15 -8.44 8.55 -2.30
N ILE A 16 -8.80 7.82 -1.25
CA ILE A 16 -8.07 6.62 -0.77
C ILE A 16 -8.78 5.36 -1.27
N PHE A 17 -8.02 4.41 -1.80
CA PHE A 17 -8.51 3.12 -2.24
C PHE A 17 -7.84 1.96 -1.49
N GLY A 18 -8.65 1.10 -0.89
CA GLY A 18 -8.18 -0.11 -0.19
C GLY A 18 -8.55 -1.38 -0.96
N PRO A 19 -7.57 -2.10 -1.54
CA PRO A 19 -7.86 -3.36 -2.22
C PRO A 19 -8.30 -4.44 -1.24
N ALA A 20 -9.27 -5.26 -1.66
CA ALA A 20 -9.74 -6.39 -0.86
C ALA A 20 -8.61 -7.46 -0.72
N TYR A 21 -8.35 -7.95 0.51
CA TYR A 21 -9.20 -7.69 1.68
C TYR A 21 -8.52 -6.81 2.73
N LYS A 22 -7.19 -6.86 2.88
CA LYS A 22 -6.46 -6.16 3.96
C LYS A 22 -6.46 -4.65 3.77
N GLY A 23 -6.46 -4.17 2.53
CA GLY A 23 -6.57 -2.74 2.22
C GLY A 23 -7.88 -2.11 2.71
N ILE A 24 -8.98 -2.88 2.83
CA ILE A 24 -10.27 -2.34 3.26
C ILE A 24 -10.19 -1.69 4.66
N PRO A 25 -9.82 -2.42 5.73
CA PRO A 25 -9.70 -1.81 7.05
C PRO A 25 -8.61 -0.74 7.09
N LEU A 26 -7.51 -0.90 6.34
CA LEU A 26 -6.41 0.06 6.32
C LEU A 26 -6.85 1.39 5.70
N ALA A 27 -7.53 1.38 4.56
CA ALA A 27 -8.07 2.60 3.94
C ALA A 27 -9.09 3.28 4.87
N THR A 28 -9.97 2.51 5.50
CA THR A 28 -11.00 3.03 6.42
C THR A 28 -10.38 3.75 7.61
N VAL A 29 -9.46 3.10 8.34
CA VAL A 29 -8.84 3.72 9.52
C VAL A 29 -7.90 4.87 9.14
N THR A 30 -7.31 4.83 7.95
CA THR A 30 -6.48 5.93 7.44
C THR A 30 -7.34 7.16 7.15
N ALA A 31 -8.47 6.98 6.46
CA ALA A 31 -9.42 8.06 6.19
C ALA A 31 -9.96 8.68 7.50
N MET A 32 -10.28 7.85 8.50
CA MET A 32 -10.70 8.33 9.81
C MET A 32 -9.61 9.15 10.51
N ALA A 33 -8.36 8.68 10.49
CA ALA A 33 -7.25 9.40 11.12
C ALA A 33 -7.01 10.75 10.42
N LEU A 34 -6.99 10.78 9.09
CA LEU A 34 -6.85 12.02 8.33
C LEU A 34 -7.98 13.02 8.63
N ALA A 35 -9.22 12.54 8.74
CA ALA A 35 -10.36 13.40 9.10
C ALA A 35 -10.23 13.98 10.51
N THR A 36 -9.70 13.22 11.47
CA THR A 36 -9.41 13.69 12.83
C THR A 36 -8.37 14.82 12.83
N ASP A 37 -7.39 14.74 11.94
CA ASP A 37 -6.32 15.73 11.78
C ASP A 37 -6.75 16.91 10.86
N GLY A 38 -8.03 16.97 10.47
CA GLY A 38 -8.61 18.05 9.66
C GLY A 38 -8.43 17.90 8.15
N ASN A 39 -7.85 16.79 7.69
CA ASN A 39 -7.63 16.48 6.27
C ASN A 39 -8.58 15.36 5.81
N SER A 40 -9.90 15.65 5.81
CA SER A 40 -10.91 14.65 5.41
C SER A 40 -10.78 14.29 3.94
N LYS A 41 -10.62 13.00 3.65
CA LYS A 41 -10.58 12.45 2.30
C LYS A 41 -11.61 11.33 2.16
N PRO A 42 -12.32 11.25 1.03
CA PRO A 42 -13.18 10.12 0.73
C PRO A 42 -12.36 8.84 0.59
N PHE A 43 -13.02 7.69 0.79
CA PHE A 43 -12.39 6.41 0.54
C PHE A 43 -13.32 5.43 -0.15
N ALA A 44 -12.73 4.46 -0.83
CA ALA A 44 -13.41 3.36 -1.49
C ALA A 44 -12.60 2.07 -1.35
N PHE A 45 -13.23 0.96 -1.62
CA PHE A 45 -12.60 -0.36 -1.72
C PHE A 45 -13.32 -1.23 -2.75
N ASN A 46 -12.67 -2.28 -3.24
CA ASN A 46 -13.31 -3.24 -4.13
C ASN A 46 -13.83 -4.47 -3.37
N ARG A 47 -14.80 -5.14 -3.97
CA ARG A 47 -15.19 -6.52 -3.65
C ARG A 47 -14.51 -7.47 -4.62
N LYS A 48 -14.08 -8.65 -4.16
CA LYS A 48 -13.60 -9.71 -5.07
C LYS A 48 -14.71 -10.40 -5.83
N GLU A 49 -15.92 -10.42 -5.25
CA GLU A 49 -17.10 -11.07 -5.85
C GLU A 49 -18.04 -10.03 -6.46
N LYS A 50 -18.37 -10.21 -7.73
CA LYS A 50 -19.42 -9.41 -8.38
C LYS A 50 -20.77 -9.76 -7.76
N LYS A 51 -21.53 -8.76 -7.32
CA LYS A 51 -22.95 -8.96 -7.01
C LYS A 51 -23.76 -8.82 -8.28
N ASP A 52 -24.57 -9.85 -8.58
CA ASP A 52 -25.50 -9.86 -9.73
C ASP A 52 -26.76 -9.02 -9.47
N HIS A 53 -26.96 -8.51 -8.25
CA HIS A 53 -28.19 -7.80 -7.84
C HIS A 53 -27.85 -6.56 -7.00
N GLY A 54 -28.54 -5.46 -7.27
CA GLY A 54 -28.42 -4.17 -6.60
C GLY A 54 -27.61 -3.14 -7.40
N GLU A 55 -27.07 -2.11 -6.74
CA GLU A 55 -26.15 -1.16 -7.38
C GLU A 55 -24.93 -1.93 -7.92
N GLY A 56 -24.96 -2.19 -9.22
CA GLY A 56 -23.97 -3.01 -9.91
C GLY A 56 -22.60 -2.35 -9.89
N GLY A 57 -21.60 -3.08 -9.37
CA GLY A 57 -20.22 -2.64 -9.37
C GLY A 57 -19.40 -3.39 -8.32
N ASN A 58 -18.09 -3.44 -8.55
CA ASN A 58 -17.14 -4.00 -7.59
C ASN A 58 -16.65 -2.98 -6.56
N ILE A 59 -16.97 -1.69 -6.73
CA ILE A 59 -16.50 -0.61 -5.87
C ILE A 59 -17.56 -0.29 -4.82
N VAL A 60 -17.10 -0.09 -3.59
CA VAL A 60 -17.90 0.32 -2.44
C VAL A 60 -17.27 1.56 -1.81
N GLY A 61 -18.09 2.54 -1.46
CA GLY A 61 -17.65 3.81 -0.92
C GLY A 61 -17.83 4.96 -1.90
N ALA A 62 -16.92 5.92 -1.90
CA ALA A 62 -16.97 7.06 -2.79
C ALA A 62 -16.65 6.65 -4.25
N PRO A 63 -17.19 7.37 -5.26
CA PRO A 63 -16.78 7.20 -6.64
C PRO A 63 -15.27 7.40 -6.79
N LEU A 64 -14.62 6.58 -7.64
CA LEU A 64 -13.21 6.77 -7.98
C LEU A 64 -13.11 7.89 -9.01
N GLU A 65 -12.68 9.06 -8.56
CA GLU A 65 -12.52 10.27 -9.39
C GLU A 65 -11.20 10.96 -9.02
N GLY A 66 -10.59 11.63 -9.99
CA GLY A 66 -9.33 12.34 -9.78
C GLY A 66 -8.16 11.41 -9.48
N LYS A 67 -7.32 11.77 -8.53
CA LYS A 67 -6.09 11.09 -8.13
C LYS A 67 -6.34 10.13 -6.98
N VAL A 68 -6.04 8.85 -7.16
CA VAL A 68 -6.34 7.78 -6.21
C VAL A 68 -5.07 7.25 -5.55
N LEU A 69 -5.01 7.34 -4.22
CA LEU A 69 -3.96 6.74 -3.40
C LEU A 69 -4.37 5.33 -2.98
N ILE A 70 -3.61 4.33 -3.39
CA ILE A 70 -3.81 2.93 -2.97
C ILE A 70 -3.17 2.72 -1.60
N VAL A 71 -3.90 2.09 -0.67
CA VAL A 71 -3.42 1.78 0.69
C VAL A 71 -3.53 0.28 0.95
N ASP A 72 -2.40 -0.37 1.20
CA ASP A 72 -2.35 -1.81 1.52
C ASP A 72 -1.31 -2.12 2.62
N ASP A 73 -1.16 -3.39 3.01
CA ASP A 73 -0.19 -3.82 4.04
C ASP A 73 1.22 -4.00 3.48
N VAL A 74 1.41 -4.79 2.45
CA VAL A 74 2.69 -5.13 1.81
C VAL A 74 2.51 -5.37 0.31
N ILE A 75 3.59 -5.25 -0.45
CA ILE A 75 3.64 -5.71 -1.83
C ILE A 75 4.50 -6.99 -1.88
N THR A 76 3.93 -8.08 -2.41
CA THR A 76 4.66 -9.33 -2.69
C THR A 76 5.02 -9.43 -4.19
N ALA A 77 4.14 -9.98 -4.99
CA ALA A 77 4.30 -10.03 -6.45
C ALA A 77 3.66 -8.84 -7.20
N GLY A 78 3.09 -7.88 -6.46
CA GLY A 78 2.42 -6.70 -7.04
C GLY A 78 1.06 -6.95 -7.68
N THR A 79 0.52 -8.17 -7.63
CA THR A 79 -0.76 -8.53 -8.30
C THR A 79 -1.91 -7.65 -7.80
N ALA A 80 -2.08 -7.50 -6.49
CA ALA A 80 -3.17 -6.69 -5.93
C ALA A 80 -3.06 -5.21 -6.33
N ILE A 81 -1.84 -4.69 -6.47
CA ILE A 81 -1.61 -3.31 -6.91
C ILE A 81 -1.93 -3.16 -8.39
N ARG A 82 -1.52 -4.11 -9.25
CA ARG A 82 -1.86 -4.11 -10.68
C ARG A 82 -3.38 -4.16 -10.89
N GLU A 83 -4.06 -5.08 -10.21
CA GLU A 83 -5.54 -5.15 -10.24
C GLU A 83 -6.19 -3.84 -9.78
N SER A 84 -5.64 -3.20 -8.74
CA SER A 84 -6.14 -1.91 -8.24
C SER A 84 -5.98 -0.79 -9.27
N ILE A 85 -4.83 -0.73 -9.93
CA ILE A 85 -4.55 0.25 -10.98
C ILE A 85 -5.51 0.06 -12.16
N ASP A 86 -5.78 -1.19 -12.57
CA ASP A 86 -6.73 -1.48 -13.62
C ASP A 86 -8.16 -1.04 -13.25
N ILE A 87 -8.58 -1.28 -12.01
CA ILE A 87 -9.87 -0.83 -11.47
C ILE A 87 -9.97 0.70 -11.50
N ILE A 88 -8.94 1.40 -11.03
CA ILE A 88 -8.88 2.85 -10.97
C ILE A 88 -8.96 3.45 -12.39
N ARG A 89 -8.17 2.93 -13.32
CA ARG A 89 -8.17 3.37 -14.73
C ARG A 89 -9.49 3.07 -15.42
N ALA A 90 -10.10 1.91 -15.16
CA ALA A 90 -11.41 1.56 -15.70
C ALA A 90 -12.53 2.49 -15.23
N ALA A 91 -12.39 3.08 -14.04
CA ALA A 91 -13.29 4.12 -13.53
C ALA A 91 -13.02 5.51 -14.13
N GLY A 92 -11.97 5.69 -14.94
CA GLY A 92 -11.56 6.98 -15.49
C GLY A 92 -10.74 7.85 -14.53
N ALA A 93 -10.28 7.28 -13.42
CA ALA A 93 -9.44 7.94 -12.43
C ALA A 93 -7.94 7.65 -12.67
N GLU A 94 -7.07 8.38 -11.97
CA GLU A 94 -5.62 8.29 -12.08
C GLU A 94 -4.99 7.72 -10.82
N PRO A 95 -4.15 6.65 -10.88
CA PRO A 95 -3.40 6.19 -9.72
C PRO A 95 -2.32 7.22 -9.37
N ALA A 96 -2.35 7.73 -8.14
CA ALA A 96 -1.43 8.76 -7.64
C ALA A 96 -0.19 8.18 -6.95
N GLY A 97 -0.32 6.99 -6.39
CA GLY A 97 0.73 6.30 -5.66
C GLY A 97 0.20 5.16 -4.83
N VAL A 98 1.11 4.49 -4.14
CA VAL A 98 0.80 3.39 -3.22
C VAL A 98 1.42 3.68 -1.86
N LEU A 99 0.67 3.44 -0.79
CA LEU A 99 1.17 3.47 0.57
C LEU A 99 1.02 2.08 1.22
N ILE A 100 2.11 1.54 1.72
CA ILE A 100 2.15 0.25 2.42
C ILE A 100 2.74 0.35 3.81
N ALA A 101 2.47 -0.62 4.67
CA ALA A 101 3.05 -0.66 6.01
C ALA A 101 4.54 -1.01 5.97
N LEU A 102 4.90 -2.08 5.30
CA LEU A 102 6.24 -2.63 5.32
C LEU A 102 6.76 -2.91 3.91
N ASP A 103 7.89 -2.29 3.57
CA ASP A 103 8.73 -2.71 2.46
C ASP A 103 9.66 -3.82 2.96
N ARG A 104 9.42 -5.05 2.52
CA ARG A 104 10.27 -6.20 2.86
C ARG A 104 11.54 -6.28 2.03
N GLN A 105 11.69 -5.39 1.05
CA GLN A 105 12.85 -5.34 0.15
C GLN A 105 13.11 -6.69 -0.56
N GLU A 106 12.03 -7.43 -0.82
CA GLU A 106 12.08 -8.73 -1.49
C GLU A 106 12.16 -8.59 -3.00
N LYS A 107 12.86 -9.54 -3.63
CA LYS A 107 12.84 -9.69 -5.09
C LYS A 107 11.41 -9.85 -5.58
N GLY A 108 11.10 -9.14 -6.67
CA GLY A 108 9.86 -9.33 -7.41
C GLY A 108 9.94 -10.54 -8.35
N ASN A 109 9.42 -10.37 -9.54
CA ASN A 109 9.47 -11.41 -10.57
C ASN A 109 10.82 -11.45 -11.33
N GLY A 110 11.63 -10.39 -11.21
CA GLY A 110 12.92 -10.23 -11.89
C GLY A 110 14.06 -9.90 -10.92
N GLU A 111 14.95 -9.02 -11.38
CA GLU A 111 16.12 -8.55 -10.61
C GLU A 111 15.77 -7.41 -9.63
N LEU A 112 14.65 -6.74 -9.84
CA LEU A 112 14.17 -5.64 -9.04
C LEU A 112 13.33 -6.14 -7.86
N SER A 113 13.17 -5.28 -6.84
CA SER A 113 12.16 -5.55 -5.82
C SER A 113 10.75 -5.41 -6.41
N ALA A 114 9.76 -6.05 -5.76
CA ALA A 114 8.37 -5.94 -6.18
C ALA A 114 7.87 -4.47 -6.18
N ILE A 115 8.40 -3.64 -5.28
CA ILE A 115 8.14 -2.20 -5.24
C ILE A 115 8.74 -1.51 -6.45
N GLN A 116 10.02 -1.74 -6.74
CA GLN A 116 10.71 -1.15 -7.89
C GLN A 116 10.05 -1.55 -9.22
N GLU A 117 9.56 -2.80 -9.32
CA GLU A 117 8.80 -3.24 -10.50
C GLU A 117 7.51 -2.41 -10.67
N VAL A 118 6.75 -2.20 -9.59
CA VAL A 118 5.51 -1.39 -9.62
C VAL A 118 5.82 0.07 -9.99
N GLU A 119 6.83 0.67 -9.37
CA GLU A 119 7.23 2.05 -9.66
C GLU A 119 7.66 2.22 -11.12
N GLN A 120 8.46 1.29 -11.64
CA GLN A 120 8.94 1.33 -13.02
C GLN A 120 7.82 1.08 -14.04
N GLU A 121 6.93 0.12 -13.76
CA GLU A 121 5.85 -0.28 -14.67
C GLU A 121 4.77 0.81 -14.80
N PHE A 122 4.43 1.46 -13.69
CA PHE A 122 3.29 2.40 -13.65
C PHE A 122 3.68 3.86 -13.54
N GLY A 123 4.94 4.18 -13.23
CA GLY A 123 5.42 5.54 -13.05
C GLY A 123 4.85 6.25 -11.83
N ILE A 124 4.41 5.50 -10.80
CA ILE A 124 3.83 6.02 -9.57
C ILE A 124 4.71 5.71 -8.37
N PRO A 125 4.82 6.59 -7.37
CA PRO A 125 5.63 6.34 -6.18
C PRO A 125 4.99 5.30 -5.27
N VAL A 126 5.84 4.48 -4.63
CA VAL A 126 5.46 3.59 -3.54
C VAL A 126 6.12 4.06 -2.25
N VAL A 127 5.31 4.45 -1.28
CA VAL A 127 5.74 4.91 0.04
C VAL A 127 5.53 3.79 1.05
N SER A 128 6.55 3.45 1.83
CA SER A 128 6.44 2.53 2.96
C SER A 128 6.54 3.26 4.29
N ILE A 129 5.80 2.80 5.29
CA ILE A 129 5.90 3.34 6.66
C ILE A 129 7.23 2.93 7.28
N ILE A 130 7.64 1.68 7.05
CA ILE A 130 8.90 1.11 7.52
C ILE A 130 9.50 0.17 6.45
N ARG A 131 10.83 0.02 6.45
CA ARG A 131 11.56 -0.92 5.61
C ARG A 131 12.19 -2.02 6.45
N LEU A 132 12.44 -3.19 5.86
CA LEU A 132 13.07 -4.32 6.54
C LEU A 132 14.44 -3.97 7.13
N GLU A 133 15.23 -3.16 6.43
CA GLU A 133 16.52 -2.67 6.94
C GLU A 133 16.38 -1.90 8.26
N GLN A 134 15.35 -1.05 8.39
CA GLN A 134 15.07 -0.30 9.61
C GLN A 134 14.63 -1.22 10.77
N VAL A 135 13.88 -2.27 10.46
CA VAL A 135 13.54 -3.32 11.44
C VAL A 135 14.81 -4.01 11.93
N LEU A 136 15.72 -4.36 11.02
CA LEU A 136 16.98 -5.02 11.35
C LEU A 136 17.87 -4.13 12.23
N ASP A 137 17.97 -2.85 11.89
CA ASP A 137 18.73 -1.87 12.68
C ASP A 137 18.15 -1.70 14.09
N TYR A 138 16.82 -1.65 14.20
CA TYR A 138 16.15 -1.60 15.49
C TYR A 138 16.44 -2.84 16.34
N LEU A 139 16.37 -4.05 15.75
CA LEU A 139 16.65 -5.31 16.44
C LEU A 139 18.10 -5.35 16.96
N ARG A 140 19.06 -4.89 16.15
CA ARG A 140 20.48 -4.82 16.54
C ARG A 140 20.76 -3.83 17.64
N ALA A 141 20.06 -2.70 17.64
CA ALA A 141 20.24 -1.64 18.63
C ALA A 141 19.60 -1.96 19.99
N ASN A 142 18.71 -2.94 20.06
CA ASN A 142 17.99 -3.30 21.28
C ASN A 142 18.37 -4.71 21.75
N PRO A 143 19.14 -4.82 22.86
CA PRO A 143 19.64 -6.12 23.35
C PRO A 143 18.54 -7.18 23.61
N GLU A 144 17.35 -6.72 24.01
CA GLU A 144 16.19 -7.59 24.25
C GLU A 144 15.77 -8.35 22.98
N PHE A 145 15.95 -7.74 21.80
CA PHE A 145 15.54 -8.30 20.52
C PHE A 145 16.72 -8.77 19.65
N ALA A 146 17.95 -8.60 20.09
CA ALA A 146 19.15 -8.89 19.30
C ALA A 146 19.20 -10.35 18.80
N GLY A 147 18.65 -11.31 19.55
CA GLY A 147 18.57 -12.71 19.13
C GLY A 147 17.71 -12.96 17.89
N HIS A 148 16.86 -12.01 17.50
CA HIS A 148 16.04 -12.10 16.28
C HIS A 148 16.72 -11.48 15.06
N ALA A 149 17.74 -10.65 15.26
CA ALA A 149 18.42 -9.94 14.19
C ALA A 149 19.05 -10.87 13.15
N GLU A 150 19.65 -11.99 13.61
CA GLU A 150 20.27 -12.98 12.72
C GLU A 150 19.25 -13.64 11.80
N ASN A 151 18.06 -13.98 12.31
CA ASN A 151 16.99 -14.58 11.53
C ASN A 151 16.45 -13.62 10.46
N VAL A 152 16.28 -12.34 10.80
CA VAL A 152 15.84 -11.31 9.87
C VAL A 152 16.93 -11.01 8.83
N ALA A 153 18.21 -11.01 9.21
CA ALA A 153 19.32 -10.87 8.29
C ALA A 153 19.37 -12.03 7.29
N ALA A 154 19.28 -13.28 7.79
CA ALA A 154 19.25 -14.46 6.93
C ALA A 154 18.03 -14.47 5.96
N TYR A 155 16.89 -13.98 6.41
CA TYR A 155 15.72 -13.79 5.55
C TYR A 155 16.01 -12.79 4.42
N ARG A 156 16.57 -11.62 4.76
CA ARG A 156 16.96 -10.61 3.79
C ARG A 156 17.97 -11.13 2.78
N ASP A 157 19.00 -11.86 3.25
CA ASP A 157 20.06 -12.40 2.38
C ASP A 157 19.51 -13.48 1.41
N ARG A 158 18.42 -14.15 1.79
CA ARG A 158 17.79 -15.19 0.96
C ARG A 158 16.79 -14.62 -0.04
N TYR A 159 16.04 -13.62 0.31
CA TYR A 159 14.89 -13.12 -0.47
C TYR A 159 15.03 -11.67 -0.94
N GLY A 160 15.99 -10.93 -0.39
CA GLY A 160 16.17 -9.51 -0.67
C GLY A 160 16.86 -9.20 -2.01
N VAL A 161 16.74 -7.94 -2.38
CA VAL A 161 17.48 -7.30 -3.49
C VAL A 161 18.64 -6.48 -2.95
#